data_73a58ceb7075fc46dae5625980971b53
#
_entry.id   73a58ceb7075fc46dae5625980971b53
#
_cell.length_a   1.000
_cell.length_b   1.000
_cell.length_c   1.000
_cell.angle_alpha   90.00
_cell.angle_beta   90.00
_cell.angle_gamma   90.00
#
_symmetry.space_group_name_H-M   'P 1'
#
loop_
_entity.id
_entity.type
_entity.pdbx_description
1 polymer ?
#
loop_
_entity_poly.entity_id
_entity_poly.type
_entity_poly.pdbx_seq_one_letter_code
_entity_poly.pdbx_strand_id
1 'polypeptide(L)'
;MTTTLTALPLRDRPGARLSGSGDLDTRQYLTAAIDDVTSLPGPVVHLDLSAVAFLDMASVAALVQASAALSKQGRRLLLHDPPYSLRKVVQMFPDECAALEVAA
;
A
#
# COMPACT_ATOMS: atom_id res chain seq x y z
N MET A 1 24.05 7.32 -3.21
CA MET A 1 22.92 7.52 -2.29
C MET A 1 22.00 6.32 -2.37
N THR A 2 21.69 5.72 -1.24
CA THR A 2 20.87 4.52 -1.22
C THR A 2 19.40 4.90 -1.11
N THR A 3 18.58 4.46 -2.07
CA THR A 3 17.16 4.65 -2.00
C THR A 3 16.57 3.52 -1.17
N THR A 4 15.83 3.85 -0.13
CA THR A 4 15.19 2.86 0.74
C THR A 4 13.72 3.16 0.90
N LEU A 5 12.97 2.13 1.24
CA LEU A 5 11.60 2.26 1.70
C LEU A 5 11.54 1.58 3.06
N THR A 6 11.04 2.29 4.06
CA THR A 6 10.96 1.78 5.42
C THR A 6 9.52 1.69 5.87
N ALA A 7 9.26 0.78 6.81
CA ALA A 7 7.93 0.58 7.38
C ALA A 7 8.01 0.61 8.90
N LEU A 8 7.12 1.38 9.52
CA LEU A 8 6.99 1.46 10.97
C LEU A 8 5.58 1.05 11.38
N PRO A 9 5.44 0.16 12.37
CA PRO A 9 4.11 -0.24 12.82
C PRO A 9 3.30 0.96 13.34
N LEU A 10 1.99 0.95 13.04
CA LEU A 10 1.07 1.93 13.62
C LEU A 10 0.78 1.56 15.08
N ARG A 11 0.57 2.56 15.91
CA ARG A 11 0.39 2.34 17.36
C ARG A 11 -1.04 2.02 17.75
N ASP A 12 -2.02 2.59 17.05
CA ASP A 12 -3.41 2.57 17.45
C ASP A 12 -4.28 1.62 16.64
N ARG A 13 -3.71 0.97 15.62
CA ARG A 13 -4.46 0.06 14.74
C ARG A 13 -3.49 -0.83 13.97
N PRO A 14 -3.98 -2.00 13.48
CA PRO A 14 -3.10 -2.91 12.72
C PRO A 14 -2.68 -2.28 11.41
N GLY A 15 -1.40 -2.14 11.20
CA GLY A 15 -0.88 -1.55 9.98
C GLY A 15 0.51 -0.99 10.14
N ALA A 16 0.93 -0.25 9.12
CA ALA A 16 2.26 0.37 9.10
C ALA A 16 2.21 1.69 8.34
N ARG A 17 3.14 2.58 8.69
CA ARG A 17 3.45 3.77 7.91
C ARG A 17 4.67 3.47 7.06
N LEU A 18 4.54 3.69 5.76
CA LEU A 18 5.65 3.57 4.83
C LEU A 18 6.29 4.93 4.61
N SER A 19 7.62 4.95 4.44
CA SER A 19 8.37 6.17 4.14
C SER A 19 9.32 5.90 3.00
N GLY A 20 9.38 6.81 2.02
CA GLY A 20 10.26 6.68 0.88
C GLY A 20 9.51 6.68 -0.44
N SER A 21 9.98 5.90 -1.38
CA SER A 21 9.35 5.78 -2.69
C SER A 21 9.29 4.32 -3.12
N GLY A 22 8.23 3.97 -3.86
CA GLY A 22 8.06 2.66 -4.44
C GLY A 22 8.51 2.66 -5.90
N ASP A 23 9.68 2.10 -6.15
CA ASP A 23 10.28 1.98 -7.47
C ASP A 23 10.99 0.63 -7.59
N LEU A 24 11.73 0.42 -8.68
CA LEU A 24 12.42 -0.83 -8.92
C LEU A 24 13.44 -1.14 -7.80
N ASP A 25 14.15 -0.13 -7.31
CA ASP A 25 15.19 -0.32 -6.30
C ASP A 25 14.63 -0.67 -4.92
N THR A 26 13.40 -0.29 -4.64
CA THR A 26 12.76 -0.53 -3.33
C THR A 26 11.72 -1.64 -3.38
N ARG A 27 11.57 -2.33 -4.51
CA ARG A 27 10.52 -3.33 -4.73
C ARG A 27 10.48 -4.40 -3.62
N GLN A 28 11.64 -4.91 -3.24
CA GLN A 28 11.72 -5.96 -2.21
C GLN A 28 11.23 -5.44 -0.84
N TYR A 29 11.52 -4.18 -0.52
CA TYR A 29 11.09 -3.60 0.76
C TYR A 29 9.60 -3.35 0.79
N LEU A 30 9.04 -2.91 -0.34
CA LEU A 30 7.60 -2.70 -0.45
C LEU A 30 6.85 -4.02 -0.34
N THR A 31 7.31 -5.05 -1.05
CA THR A 31 6.70 -6.37 -1.00
C THR A 31 6.72 -6.93 0.42
N ALA A 32 7.85 -6.82 1.12
CA ALA A 32 7.97 -7.27 2.50
C ALA A 32 7.01 -6.52 3.42
N ALA A 33 6.90 -5.20 3.26
CA ALA A 33 6.00 -4.39 4.07
C ALA A 33 4.53 -4.75 3.83
N ILE A 34 4.15 -4.97 2.58
CA ILE A 34 2.79 -5.39 2.24
C ILE A 34 2.49 -6.75 2.86
N ASP A 35 3.41 -7.70 2.75
CA ASP A 35 3.24 -9.03 3.34
C ASP A 35 3.08 -8.95 4.85
N ASP A 36 3.89 -8.14 5.52
CA ASP A 36 3.80 -7.97 6.97
C ASP A 36 2.44 -7.39 7.38
N VAL A 37 1.98 -6.35 6.68
CA VAL A 37 0.71 -5.70 7.01
C VAL A 37 -0.47 -6.63 6.74
N THR A 38 -0.47 -7.32 5.61
CA THR A 38 -1.58 -8.22 5.26
C THR A 38 -1.62 -9.46 6.14
N SER A 39 -0.53 -9.79 6.82
CA SER A 39 -0.47 -10.89 7.79
C SER A 39 -0.96 -10.50 9.17
N LEU A 40 -1.19 -9.22 9.45
CA LEU A 40 -1.72 -8.78 10.73
C LEU A 40 -3.16 -9.23 10.89
N PRO A 41 -3.59 -9.55 12.13
CA PRO A 41 -4.96 -10.03 12.34
C PRO A 41 -5.99 -8.91 12.25
N GLY A 42 -7.24 -9.30 12.07
CA GLY A 42 -8.36 -8.37 12.10
C GLY A 42 -9.02 -8.17 10.74
N PRO A 43 -10.23 -7.59 10.73
CA PRO A 43 -11.00 -7.39 9.49
C PRO A 43 -10.45 -6.28 8.61
N VAL A 44 -9.73 -5.32 9.19
CA VAL A 44 -9.16 -4.18 8.45
C VAL A 44 -7.72 -4.00 8.87
N VAL A 45 -6.83 -3.89 7.89
CA VAL A 45 -5.44 -3.52 8.11
C VAL A 45 -5.17 -2.20 7.37
N HIS A 46 -4.23 -1.42 7.87
CA HIS A 46 -4.04 -0.04 7.42
C HIS A 46 -2.62 0.18 6.90
N LEU A 47 -2.51 0.93 5.81
CA LEU A 47 -1.25 1.38 5.26
C LEU A 47 -1.28 2.90 5.17
N ASP A 48 -0.45 3.57 5.97
CA ASP A 48 -0.31 5.02 5.94
C ASP A 48 0.77 5.37 4.92
N LEU A 49 0.36 6.02 3.84
CA LEU A 49 1.22 6.40 2.73
C LEU A 49 1.58 7.88 2.74
N SER A 50 1.30 8.59 3.83
CA SER A 50 1.54 10.04 3.91
C SER A 50 3.01 10.43 3.78
N ALA A 51 3.93 9.52 4.10
CA ALA A 51 5.36 9.75 3.96
C ALA A 51 5.96 9.10 2.71
N VAL A 52 5.11 8.64 1.78
CA VAL A 52 5.54 8.07 0.51
C VAL A 52 5.45 9.16 -0.56
N ALA A 53 6.60 9.46 -1.19
CA ALA A 53 6.67 10.51 -2.19
C ALA A 53 6.15 10.05 -3.55
N PHE A 54 6.36 8.77 -3.90
CA PHE A 54 6.06 8.26 -5.24
C PHE A 54 5.86 6.75 -5.21
N LEU A 55 4.92 6.27 -6.03
CA LEU A 55 4.71 4.84 -6.28
C LEU A 55 4.63 4.63 -7.78
N ASP A 56 5.49 3.77 -8.33
CA ASP A 56 5.43 3.43 -9.74
C ASP A 56 4.26 2.47 -10.03
N MET A 57 4.03 2.21 -11.32
CA MET A 57 2.90 1.37 -11.74
C MET A 57 2.96 -0.02 -11.11
N ALA A 58 4.14 -0.62 -11.04
CA ALA A 58 4.28 -1.95 -10.46
C ALA A 58 4.04 -1.95 -8.95
N SER A 59 4.39 -0.88 -8.26
CA SER A 59 4.08 -0.72 -6.84
C SER A 59 2.57 -0.61 -6.61
N VAL A 60 1.89 0.17 -7.44
CA VAL A 60 0.42 0.26 -7.38
C VAL A 60 -0.20 -1.10 -7.67
N ALA A 61 0.31 -1.83 -8.67
CA ALA A 61 -0.19 -3.17 -8.99
C ALA A 61 -0.04 -4.13 -7.81
N ALA A 62 1.07 -4.05 -7.07
CA ALA A 62 1.27 -4.87 -5.88
C ALA A 62 0.23 -4.57 -4.79
N LEU A 63 -0.12 -3.30 -4.60
CA LEU A 63 -1.17 -2.92 -3.66
C LEU A 63 -2.54 -3.40 -4.12
N VAL A 64 -2.83 -3.33 -5.41
CA VAL A 64 -4.08 -3.86 -5.98
C VAL A 64 -4.19 -5.35 -5.69
N GLN A 65 -3.13 -6.11 -5.95
CA GLN A 65 -3.12 -7.55 -5.72
C GLN A 65 -3.31 -7.90 -4.25
N ALA A 66 -2.66 -7.17 -3.36
CA ALA A 66 -2.79 -7.38 -1.91
C ALA A 66 -4.22 -7.08 -1.44
N SER A 67 -4.80 -5.99 -1.93
CA SER A 67 -6.18 -5.63 -1.59
C SER A 67 -7.18 -6.67 -2.07
N ALA A 68 -6.99 -7.17 -3.29
CA ALA A 68 -7.85 -8.20 -3.86
C ALA A 68 -7.74 -9.51 -3.07
N ALA A 69 -6.52 -9.88 -2.68
CA ALA A 69 -6.30 -11.11 -1.90
C ALA A 69 -6.98 -11.04 -0.52
N LEU A 70 -6.88 -9.90 0.17
CA LEU A 70 -7.56 -9.71 1.44
C LEU A 70 -9.09 -9.72 1.28
N SER A 71 -9.58 -9.11 0.21
CA SER A 71 -11.02 -9.08 -0.07
C SER A 71 -11.60 -10.49 -0.20
N LYS A 72 -10.85 -11.41 -0.80
CA LYS A 72 -11.27 -12.82 -0.90
C LYS A 72 -11.38 -13.50 0.46
N GLN A 73 -10.69 -12.96 1.47
CA GLN A 73 -10.73 -13.46 2.84
C GLN A 73 -11.78 -12.71 3.69
N GLY A 74 -12.58 -11.84 3.09
CA GLY A 74 -13.52 -11.00 3.81
C GLY A 74 -12.84 -9.89 4.61
N ARG A 75 -11.60 -9.53 4.26
CA ARG A 75 -10.80 -8.52 4.94
C ARG A 75 -10.53 -7.34 4.02
N ARG A 76 -10.11 -6.22 4.60
CA ARG A 76 -9.88 -4.99 3.83
C ARG A 76 -8.49 -4.43 4.13
N LEU A 77 -7.86 -3.89 3.08
CA LEU A 77 -6.64 -3.07 3.20
C LEU A 77 -7.04 -1.62 2.93
N LEU A 78 -6.86 -0.76 3.92
CA LEU A 78 -7.25 0.63 3.82
C LEU A 78 -6.00 1.51 3.68
N LEU A 79 -5.93 2.27 2.59
CA LEU A 79 -4.81 3.15 2.29
C LEU A 79 -5.12 4.57 2.79
N HIS A 80 -4.17 5.18 3.50
CA HIS A 80 -4.32 6.53 4.04
C HIS A 80 -3.34 7.47 3.36
N ASP A 81 -3.84 8.61 2.92
CA ASP A 81 -3.06 9.71 2.34
C ASP A 81 -2.11 9.25 1.23
N PRO A 82 -2.62 8.58 0.19
CA PRO A 82 -1.76 8.10 -0.89
C PRO A 82 -1.14 9.25 -1.69
N PRO A 83 0.07 9.03 -2.27
CA PRO A 83 0.70 10.05 -3.10
C PRO A 83 -0.08 10.25 -4.40
N TYR A 84 0.18 11.40 -5.03
CA TYR A 84 -0.46 11.77 -6.30
C TYR A 84 -0.28 10.69 -7.37
N SER A 85 0.90 10.07 -7.42
CA SER A 85 1.18 9.02 -8.41
C SER A 85 0.18 7.86 -8.33
N LEU A 86 -0.21 7.44 -7.12
CA LEU A 86 -1.23 6.40 -6.97
C LEU A 86 -2.59 6.91 -7.42
N ARG A 87 -2.96 8.11 -7.00
CA ARG A 87 -4.26 8.69 -7.37
C ARG A 87 -4.40 8.82 -8.89
N LYS A 88 -3.32 9.18 -9.57
CA LYS A 88 -3.31 9.30 -11.02
C LYS A 88 -3.53 7.94 -11.69
N VAL A 89 -2.88 6.89 -11.21
CA VAL A 89 -3.05 5.55 -11.75
C VAL A 89 -4.50 5.09 -11.58
N VAL A 90 -5.11 5.37 -10.43
CA VAL A 90 -6.51 5.03 -10.18
C VAL A 90 -7.43 5.76 -11.16
N GLN A 91 -7.14 7.04 -11.45
CA GLN A 91 -7.92 7.80 -12.42
C GLN A 91 -7.78 7.26 -13.84
N MET A 92 -6.59 6.82 -14.21
CA MET A 92 -6.32 6.31 -15.55
C MET A 92 -6.83 4.89 -15.77
N PHE A 93 -6.83 4.08 -14.71
CA PHE A 93 -7.17 2.65 -14.77
C PHE A 93 -8.15 2.28 -13.65
N PRO A 94 -9.37 2.87 -13.63
CA PRO A 94 -10.29 2.66 -12.52
C PRO A 94 -10.74 1.21 -12.34
N ASP A 95 -10.90 0.48 -13.44
CA ASP A 95 -11.33 -0.91 -13.36
C ASP A 95 -10.24 -1.81 -12.78
N GLU A 96 -8.99 -1.61 -13.20
CA GLU A 96 -7.85 -2.37 -12.71
C GLU A 96 -7.55 -2.08 -11.25
N CYS A 97 -7.90 -0.88 -10.79
CA CYS A 97 -7.66 -0.44 -9.41
C CYS A 97 -8.90 -0.54 -8.52
N ALA A 98 -9.95 -1.21 -8.99
CA ALA A 98 -11.22 -1.25 -8.26
C ALA A 98 -11.12 -1.88 -6.87
N ALA A 99 -10.13 -2.74 -6.64
CA ALA A 99 -9.92 -3.37 -5.33
C ALA A 99 -9.31 -2.43 -4.29
N LEU A 100 -8.71 -1.33 -4.72
CA LEU A 100 -8.08 -0.37 -3.80
C LEU A 100 -9.15 0.38 -3.00
N GLU A 101 -8.91 0.55 -1.70
CA GLU A 101 -9.73 1.38 -0.83
C GLU A 101 -8.87 2.48 -0.23
N VAL A 102 -9.32 3.71 -0.41
CA VAL A 102 -8.63 4.89 0.15
C VAL A 102 -9.51 5.46 1.25
N ALA A 103 -8.90 5.73 2.40
CA ALA A 103 -9.61 6.33 3.52
C ALA A 103 -10.03 7.76 3.18
N ALA A 104 -11.21 8.12 3.63
CA ALA A 104 -11.74 9.49 3.45
C ALA A 104 -10.97 10.47 4.33
#